data_38d56e263e6372a1b7c6afae3c1a6f05
#
_entry.id   38d56e263e6372a1b7c6afae3c1a6f05
#
_cell.length_a   1.000
_cell.length_b   1.000
_cell.length_c   1.000
_cell.angle_alpha   90.00
_cell.angle_beta   90.00
_cell.angle_gamma   90.00
#
_symmetry.space_group_name_H-M   'P 1'
#
loop_
_entity.id
_entity.type
_entity.pdbx_description
1 polymer ?
#
loop_
_entity_poly.entity_id
_entity_poly.type
_entity_poly.pdbx_seq_one_letter_code
_entity_poly.pdbx_strand_id
1 'polypeptide(L)'
;MLELYPPEIEVLNTKDRITIDLIKDGEDFLTQFDIDKDFVLDTVSLAYRYLRAKSKIPHNLYKFFIGAYYIVTRHPFAFPAHESKKDFCSKFNLEISSLEYCVDKITSIFNYIKIFDDKNFPYFIDPARDLSLKIIKNIVKTKIEATMMKFLLYDKPISSQLLTEELVCDIVFDHKAFPEELFRQLYDIIAVLVNEEFSEHNKYIRMQQKYFN
;
A
#
# COMPACT_ATOMS: atom_id res chain seq x y z
N MET A 1 -6.40 -50.00 19.05
CA MET A 1 -5.65 -49.85 17.80
C MET A 1 -6.14 -48.55 17.18
N LEU A 2 -5.39 -47.43 17.43
CA LEU A 2 -5.72 -46.14 16.83
C LEU A 2 -5.15 -46.13 15.42
N GLU A 3 -6.01 -46.17 14.42
CA GLU A 3 -5.64 -45.95 13.02
C GLU A 3 -5.17 -44.49 12.91
N LEU A 4 -3.85 -44.30 12.86
CA LEU A 4 -3.22 -43.07 12.42
C LEU A 4 -3.51 -42.89 10.93
N TYR A 5 -4.53 -42.09 10.60
CA TYR A 5 -4.69 -41.60 9.24
C TYR A 5 -3.42 -40.81 8.88
N PRO A 6 -2.75 -41.12 7.77
CA PRO A 6 -1.67 -40.29 7.29
C PRO A 6 -2.21 -38.87 7.04
N PRO A 7 -1.45 -37.82 7.37
CA PRO A 7 -1.89 -36.46 7.09
C PRO A 7 -2.22 -36.39 5.59
N GLU A 8 -3.41 -35.90 5.28
CA GLU A 8 -3.80 -35.63 3.90
C GLU A 8 -2.74 -34.69 3.31
N ILE A 9 -1.89 -35.22 2.46
CA ILE A 9 -0.95 -34.41 1.68
C ILE A 9 -1.84 -33.63 0.71
N GLU A 10 -2.11 -32.36 1.02
CA GLU A 10 -2.75 -31.44 0.09
C GLU A 10 -1.96 -31.46 -1.22
N VAL A 11 -2.52 -32.17 -2.21
CA VAL A 11 -1.92 -32.21 -3.55
C VAL A 11 -2.14 -30.86 -4.18
N LEU A 12 -1.09 -30.02 -4.15
CA LEU A 12 -1.09 -28.74 -4.83
C LEU A 12 -1.56 -28.92 -6.28
N ASN A 13 -2.53 -28.12 -6.70
CA ASN A 13 -2.97 -28.16 -8.09
C ASN A 13 -1.84 -27.66 -9.03
N THR A 14 -1.95 -27.97 -10.30
CA THR A 14 -0.92 -27.66 -11.31
C THR A 14 -0.61 -26.14 -11.36
N LYS A 15 -1.62 -25.28 -11.18
CA LYS A 15 -1.45 -23.81 -11.18
C LYS A 15 -0.60 -23.35 -10.01
N ASP A 16 -0.80 -23.91 -8.82
CA ASP A 16 -0.05 -23.54 -7.63
C ASP A 16 1.40 -24.00 -7.75
N ARG A 17 1.66 -25.17 -8.30
CA ARG A 17 3.02 -25.66 -8.58
C ARG A 17 3.76 -24.74 -9.53
N ILE A 18 3.15 -24.39 -10.68
CA ILE A 18 3.73 -23.45 -11.64
C ILE A 18 3.99 -22.10 -10.97
N THR A 19 3.07 -21.60 -10.16
CA THR A 19 3.27 -20.33 -9.45
C THR A 19 4.47 -20.38 -8.51
N ILE A 20 4.63 -21.47 -7.76
CA ILE A 20 5.78 -21.65 -6.85
C ILE A 20 7.09 -21.70 -7.63
N ASP A 21 7.14 -22.43 -8.75
CA ASP A 21 8.34 -22.52 -9.57
C ASP A 21 8.72 -21.15 -10.16
N LEU A 22 7.75 -20.40 -10.70
CA LEU A 22 7.97 -19.06 -11.20
C LEU A 22 8.46 -18.08 -10.12
N ILE A 23 7.99 -18.23 -8.89
CA ILE A 23 8.43 -17.41 -7.76
C ILE A 23 9.88 -17.73 -7.39
N LYS A 24 10.27 -19.00 -7.35
CA LYS A 24 11.66 -19.42 -7.11
C LYS A 24 12.59 -18.89 -8.20
N ASP A 25 12.21 -19.06 -9.47
CA ASP A 25 13.00 -18.53 -10.59
C ASP A 25 13.16 -17.01 -10.48
N GLY A 26 12.14 -16.30 -10.04
CA GLY A 26 12.18 -14.86 -9.82
C GLY A 26 13.07 -14.45 -8.64
N GLU A 27 13.02 -15.19 -7.55
CA GLU A 27 13.89 -15.00 -6.38
C GLU A 27 15.36 -15.23 -6.77
N ASP A 28 15.67 -16.35 -7.43
CA ASP A 28 16.99 -16.68 -7.92
C ASP A 28 17.52 -15.62 -8.91
N PHE A 29 16.64 -15.06 -9.74
CA PHE A 29 16.99 -13.97 -10.63
C PHE A 29 17.35 -12.69 -9.87
N LEU A 30 16.54 -12.29 -8.87
CA LEU A 30 16.80 -11.08 -8.09
C LEU A 30 18.08 -11.18 -7.24
N THR A 31 18.41 -12.36 -6.74
CA THR A 31 19.63 -12.59 -5.94
C THR A 31 20.92 -12.49 -6.76
N GLN A 32 20.84 -12.44 -8.10
CA GLN A 32 22.01 -12.17 -8.96
C GLN A 32 22.46 -10.70 -8.90
N PHE A 33 21.61 -9.82 -8.37
CA PHE A 33 21.91 -8.41 -8.19
C PHE A 33 22.24 -8.13 -6.72
N ASP A 34 22.93 -7.05 -6.46
CA ASP A 34 23.21 -6.56 -5.09
C ASP A 34 21.94 -5.88 -4.53
N ILE A 35 20.97 -6.71 -4.17
CA ILE A 35 19.68 -6.30 -3.61
C ILE A 35 19.58 -6.82 -2.18
N ASP A 36 19.12 -5.94 -1.27
CA ASP A 36 18.84 -6.33 0.10
C ASP A 36 17.78 -7.44 0.16
N LYS A 37 18.01 -8.42 1.05
CA LYS A 37 17.13 -9.60 1.20
C LYS A 37 15.68 -9.24 1.52
N ASP A 38 15.46 -8.20 2.31
CA ASP A 38 14.12 -7.79 2.67
C ASP A 38 13.36 -7.27 1.44
N PHE A 39 14.02 -6.51 0.57
CA PHE A 39 13.44 -6.10 -0.71
C PHE A 39 13.20 -7.28 -1.66
N VAL A 40 14.05 -8.29 -1.66
CA VAL A 40 13.81 -9.51 -2.44
C VAL A 40 12.55 -10.20 -1.95
N LEU A 41 12.40 -10.42 -0.64
CA LEU A 41 11.23 -11.06 -0.03
C LEU A 41 9.93 -10.28 -0.32
N ASP A 42 9.94 -8.97 -0.17
CA ASP A 42 8.78 -8.13 -0.45
C ASP A 42 8.41 -8.16 -1.94
N THR A 43 9.40 -8.13 -2.83
CA THR A 43 9.21 -8.23 -4.27
C THR A 43 8.58 -9.56 -4.67
N VAL A 44 9.11 -10.65 -4.13
CA VAL A 44 8.60 -12.01 -4.34
C VAL A 44 7.18 -12.14 -3.80
N SER A 45 6.90 -11.58 -2.62
CA SER A 45 5.56 -11.55 -2.02
C SER A 45 4.55 -10.80 -2.91
N LEU A 46 4.94 -9.64 -3.46
CA LEU A 46 4.11 -8.86 -4.38
C LEU A 46 3.85 -9.62 -5.68
N ALA A 47 4.90 -10.23 -6.26
CA ALA A 47 4.79 -11.04 -7.46
C ALA A 47 3.88 -12.27 -7.27
N TYR A 48 4.01 -12.96 -6.15
CA TYR A 48 3.14 -14.09 -5.80
C TYR A 48 1.67 -13.68 -5.71
N ARG A 49 1.37 -12.58 -5.06
CA ARG A 49 0.01 -12.03 -4.98
C ARG A 49 -0.55 -11.74 -6.36
N TYR A 50 0.26 -11.14 -7.24
CA TYR A 50 -0.16 -10.86 -8.61
C TYR A 50 -0.48 -12.13 -9.38
N LEU A 51 0.40 -13.13 -9.35
CA LEU A 51 0.22 -14.39 -10.04
C LEU A 51 -1.03 -15.15 -9.54
N ARG A 52 -1.33 -15.05 -8.26
CA ARG A 52 -2.58 -15.60 -7.70
C ARG A 52 -3.82 -14.83 -8.13
N ALA A 53 -3.75 -13.51 -8.18
CA ALA A 53 -4.89 -12.67 -8.56
C ALA A 53 -5.23 -12.76 -10.06
N LYS A 54 -4.27 -13.11 -10.91
CA LYS A 54 -4.45 -13.21 -12.37
C LYS A 54 -4.32 -14.63 -12.88
N SER A 55 -5.13 -14.93 -13.90
CA SER A 55 -5.06 -16.22 -14.61
C SER A 55 -3.94 -16.28 -15.65
N LYS A 56 -3.45 -15.13 -16.11
CA LYS A 56 -2.41 -15.05 -17.14
C LYS A 56 -1.07 -14.67 -16.52
N ILE A 57 -0.07 -15.49 -16.78
CA ILE A 57 1.33 -15.24 -16.42
C ILE A 57 1.86 -14.06 -17.27
N PRO A 58 2.65 -13.16 -16.72
CA PRO A 58 3.33 -12.11 -17.48
C PRO A 58 4.19 -12.71 -18.60
N HIS A 59 4.15 -12.09 -19.78
CA HIS A 59 4.88 -12.60 -20.95
C HIS A 59 6.40 -12.61 -20.73
N ASN A 60 6.92 -11.63 -20.00
CA ASN A 60 8.32 -11.60 -19.57
C ASN A 60 8.37 -11.49 -18.04
N LEU A 61 8.68 -12.61 -17.41
CA LEU A 61 8.68 -12.74 -15.96
C LEU A 61 9.78 -11.88 -15.31
N TYR A 62 10.97 -11.81 -15.91
CA TYR A 62 12.09 -11.02 -15.38
C TYR A 62 11.78 -9.52 -15.36
N LYS A 63 11.25 -8.97 -16.45
CA LYS A 63 10.79 -7.58 -16.49
C LYS A 63 9.69 -7.31 -15.46
N PHE A 64 8.84 -8.28 -15.24
CA PHE A 64 7.79 -8.21 -14.24
C PHE A 64 8.34 -8.15 -12.81
N PHE A 65 9.32 -8.99 -12.47
CA PHE A 65 10.00 -8.95 -11.17
C PHE A 65 10.73 -7.63 -10.94
N ILE A 66 11.39 -7.09 -11.96
CA ILE A 66 12.02 -5.75 -11.88
C ILE A 66 10.97 -4.66 -11.66
N GLY A 67 9.79 -4.74 -12.30
CA GLY A 67 8.68 -3.82 -12.06
C GLY A 67 8.12 -3.93 -10.64
N ALA A 68 7.99 -5.15 -10.10
CA ALA A 68 7.60 -5.37 -8.72
C ALA A 68 8.65 -4.83 -7.74
N TYR A 69 9.92 -5.05 -8.00
CA TYR A 69 11.04 -4.50 -7.22
C TYR A 69 11.04 -2.98 -7.22
N TYR A 70 10.78 -2.35 -8.37
CA TYR A 70 10.65 -0.90 -8.44
C TYR A 70 9.53 -0.38 -7.52
N ILE A 71 8.38 -1.04 -7.46
CA ILE A 71 7.28 -0.66 -6.57
C ILE A 71 7.70 -0.78 -5.11
N VAL A 72 8.35 -1.88 -4.74
CA VAL A 72 8.78 -2.15 -3.36
C VAL A 72 9.81 -1.12 -2.90
N THR A 73 10.81 -0.79 -3.74
CA THR A 73 11.82 0.23 -3.41
C THR A 73 11.26 1.65 -3.37
N ARG A 74 10.03 1.86 -3.82
CA ARG A 74 9.33 3.14 -3.81
C ARG A 74 8.21 3.20 -2.77
N HIS A 75 8.27 2.36 -1.76
CA HIS A 75 7.42 2.51 -0.58
C HIS A 75 7.88 3.72 0.24
N PRO A 76 6.98 4.55 0.81
CA PRO A 76 7.37 5.72 1.60
C PRO A 76 8.37 5.43 2.73
N PHE A 77 8.31 4.25 3.34
CA PHE A 77 9.26 3.85 4.38
C PHE A 77 10.54 3.19 3.86
N ALA A 78 10.59 2.74 2.64
CA ALA A 78 11.80 2.23 2.05
C ALA A 78 12.84 3.34 1.83
N PHE A 79 12.40 4.57 1.86
CA PHE A 79 13.12 5.83 1.65
C PHE A 79 14.52 5.63 1.05
N PRO A 80 14.59 5.20 -0.20
CA PRO A 80 15.85 4.95 -0.86
C PRO A 80 16.48 6.26 -1.31
N ALA A 81 17.73 6.19 -1.64
CA ALA A 81 18.35 7.22 -2.45
C ALA A 81 17.43 7.53 -3.66
N HIS A 82 17.17 8.82 -3.89
CA HIS A 82 16.34 9.29 -5.00
C HIS A 82 16.98 8.92 -6.34
N GLU A 83 16.65 7.73 -6.81
CA GLU A 83 17.12 7.22 -8.08
C GLU A 83 16.10 7.53 -9.17
N SER A 84 16.55 8.11 -10.29
CA SER A 84 15.68 8.35 -11.43
C SER A 84 15.24 7.03 -12.08
N LYS A 85 14.07 7.02 -12.77
CA LYS A 85 13.65 5.86 -13.55
C LYS A 85 14.70 5.43 -14.57
N LYS A 86 15.42 6.40 -15.15
CA LYS A 86 16.45 6.15 -16.15
C LYS A 86 17.63 5.39 -15.54
N ASP A 87 18.10 5.82 -14.37
CA ASP A 87 19.21 5.18 -13.67
C ASP A 87 18.82 3.79 -13.19
N PHE A 88 17.61 3.64 -12.63
CA PHE A 88 17.06 2.34 -12.26
C PHE A 88 16.99 1.40 -13.47
N CYS A 89 16.41 1.83 -14.59
CA CYS A 89 16.32 1.01 -15.79
C CYS A 89 17.68 0.62 -16.35
N SER A 90 18.68 1.51 -16.27
CA SER A 90 20.03 1.23 -16.74
C SER A 90 20.71 0.11 -15.95
N LYS A 91 20.47 -0.01 -14.65
CA LYS A 91 21.01 -1.10 -13.80
C LYS A 91 20.53 -2.48 -14.25
N PHE A 92 19.30 -2.56 -14.74
CA PHE A 92 18.66 -3.83 -15.11
C PHE A 92 18.57 -4.03 -16.64
N ASN A 93 19.24 -3.17 -17.42
CA ASN A 93 19.14 -3.17 -18.88
C ASN A 93 17.69 -3.25 -19.39
N LEU A 94 16.83 -2.41 -18.82
CA LEU A 94 15.39 -2.37 -19.08
C LEU A 94 15.00 -1.05 -19.74
N GLU A 95 14.07 -1.09 -20.68
CA GLU A 95 13.47 0.12 -21.23
C GLU A 95 12.45 0.73 -20.25
N ILE A 96 12.42 2.06 -20.17
CA ILE A 96 11.50 2.79 -19.29
C ILE A 96 10.04 2.41 -19.59
N SER A 97 9.64 2.30 -20.85
CA SER A 97 8.32 1.87 -21.28
C SER A 97 7.94 0.47 -20.76
N SER A 98 8.90 -0.45 -20.74
CA SER A 98 8.71 -1.80 -20.20
C SER A 98 8.51 -1.79 -18.69
N LEU A 99 9.30 -0.97 -17.98
CA LEU A 99 9.13 -0.76 -16.54
C LEU A 99 7.74 -0.20 -16.22
N GLU A 100 7.38 0.89 -16.88
CA GLU A 100 6.07 1.57 -16.66
C GLU A 100 4.91 0.61 -16.93
N TYR A 101 4.95 -0.15 -18.01
CA TYR A 101 3.94 -1.16 -18.30
C TYR A 101 3.79 -2.18 -17.16
N CYS A 102 4.89 -2.71 -16.62
CA CYS A 102 4.85 -3.68 -15.52
C CYS A 102 4.33 -3.03 -14.23
N VAL A 103 4.79 -1.83 -13.91
CA VAL A 103 4.35 -1.06 -12.74
C VAL A 103 2.85 -0.77 -12.83
N ASP A 104 2.37 -0.25 -13.95
CA ASP A 104 0.95 0.08 -14.12
C ASP A 104 0.06 -1.18 -14.05
N LYS A 105 0.54 -2.30 -14.57
CA LYS A 105 -0.18 -3.59 -14.44
C LYS A 105 -0.32 -4.04 -13.00
N ILE A 106 0.73 -3.95 -12.19
CA ILE A 106 0.70 -4.36 -10.80
C ILE A 106 -0.15 -3.39 -9.98
N THR A 107 0.10 -2.09 -10.13
CA THR A 107 -0.57 -1.05 -9.34
C THR A 107 -2.06 -0.97 -9.61
N SER A 108 -2.48 -1.15 -10.88
CA SER A 108 -3.90 -1.15 -11.25
C SER A 108 -4.68 -2.33 -10.69
N ILE A 109 -4.05 -3.51 -10.52
CA ILE A 109 -4.74 -4.70 -9.98
C ILE A 109 -5.01 -4.57 -8.49
N PHE A 110 -4.08 -3.95 -7.78
CA PHE A 110 -4.18 -3.81 -6.32
C PHE A 110 -4.66 -2.42 -5.90
N ASN A 111 -5.05 -1.56 -6.83
CA ASN A 111 -5.49 -0.20 -6.58
C ASN A 111 -4.51 0.60 -5.72
N TYR A 112 -3.20 0.49 -6.03
CA TYR A 112 -2.18 1.22 -5.30
C TYR A 112 -2.41 2.73 -5.36
N ILE A 113 -2.23 3.38 -4.22
CA ILE A 113 -2.19 4.84 -4.15
C ILE A 113 -0.80 5.26 -4.61
N LYS A 114 -0.75 6.14 -5.61
CA LYS A 114 0.48 6.70 -6.15
C LYS A 114 0.61 8.15 -5.72
N ILE A 115 1.67 8.45 -4.99
CA ILE A 115 2.00 9.80 -4.54
C ILE A 115 3.36 10.22 -5.08
N PHE A 116 3.62 11.51 -5.10
CA PHE A 116 4.85 12.07 -5.65
C PHE A 116 5.48 13.02 -4.62
N ASP A 117 6.79 13.01 -4.51
CA ASP A 117 7.52 14.00 -3.73
C ASP A 117 7.72 15.32 -4.51
N ASP A 118 8.36 16.28 -3.86
CA ASP A 118 8.65 17.60 -4.47
C ASP A 118 9.59 17.52 -5.69
N LYS A 119 10.32 16.41 -5.86
CA LYS A 119 11.16 16.10 -7.01
C LYS A 119 10.44 15.27 -8.07
N ASN A 120 9.15 15.06 -7.88
CA ASN A 120 8.30 14.27 -8.77
C ASN A 120 8.72 12.78 -8.87
N PHE A 121 9.31 12.22 -7.79
CA PHE A 121 9.54 10.79 -7.69
C PHE A 121 8.25 10.08 -7.22
N PRO A 122 7.87 8.97 -7.86
CA PRO A 122 6.67 8.23 -7.45
C PRO A 122 6.96 7.36 -6.22
N TYR A 123 5.96 7.31 -5.33
CA TYR A 123 5.87 6.36 -4.22
C TYR A 123 4.55 5.59 -4.33
N PHE A 124 4.56 4.34 -3.89
CA PHE A 124 3.44 3.42 -4.01
C PHE A 124 3.02 2.90 -2.65
N ILE A 125 1.73 3.04 -2.33
CA ILE A 125 1.13 2.57 -1.08
C ILE A 125 0.09 1.51 -1.42
N ASP A 126 0.20 0.32 -0.82
CA ASP A 126 -0.79 -0.75 -0.95
C ASP A 126 -1.96 -0.50 0.02
N PRO A 127 -3.15 -0.07 -0.43
CA PRO A 127 -4.24 0.28 0.46
C PRO A 127 -4.78 -0.92 1.27
N ALA A 128 -4.53 -2.15 0.79
CA ALA A 128 -5.01 -3.36 1.45
C ALA A 128 -4.06 -3.91 2.51
N ARG A 129 -2.76 -3.64 2.39
CA ARG A 129 -1.72 -4.25 3.23
C ARG A 129 -0.81 -3.25 3.93
N ASP A 130 -0.83 -1.99 3.50
CA ASP A 130 0.02 -0.97 4.09
C ASP A 130 -0.37 -0.72 5.54
N LEU A 131 0.54 -1.08 6.46
CA LEU A 131 0.33 -0.89 7.89
C LEU A 131 0.21 0.58 8.24
N SER A 132 0.97 1.44 7.57
CA SER A 132 0.97 2.87 7.81
C SER A 132 -0.37 3.49 7.48
N LEU A 133 -0.97 3.10 6.35
CA LEU A 133 -2.31 3.56 5.99
C LEU A 133 -3.38 3.09 6.99
N LYS A 134 -3.22 1.88 7.54
CA LYS A 134 -4.10 1.39 8.62
C LYS A 134 -3.94 2.20 9.90
N ILE A 135 -2.70 2.53 10.27
CA ILE A 135 -2.40 3.37 11.43
C ILE A 135 -3.01 4.76 11.22
N ILE A 136 -2.81 5.37 10.05
CA ILE A 136 -3.40 6.66 9.69
C ILE A 136 -4.92 6.62 9.82
N LYS A 137 -5.58 5.62 9.25
CA LYS A 137 -7.04 5.46 9.35
C LYS A 137 -7.50 5.38 10.80
N ASN A 138 -6.79 4.62 11.64
CA ASN A 138 -7.12 4.53 13.06
C ASN A 138 -6.93 5.86 13.80
N ILE A 139 -5.84 6.59 13.53
CA ILE A 139 -5.60 7.91 14.12
C ILE A 139 -6.72 8.89 13.70
N VAL A 140 -7.04 8.94 12.41
CA VAL A 140 -8.12 9.79 11.87
C VAL A 140 -9.45 9.47 12.55
N LYS A 141 -9.82 8.20 12.62
CA LYS A 141 -11.07 7.74 13.26
C LYS A 141 -11.12 8.16 14.73
N THR A 142 -10.09 7.87 15.51
CA THR A 142 -10.02 8.21 16.94
C THR A 142 -10.13 9.73 17.17
N LYS A 143 -9.43 10.52 16.34
CA LYS A 143 -9.48 11.98 16.45
C LYS A 143 -10.85 12.54 16.10
N ILE A 144 -11.52 12.00 15.08
CA ILE A 144 -12.90 12.40 14.72
C ILE A 144 -13.86 12.05 15.84
N GLU A 145 -13.83 10.83 16.37
CA GLU A 145 -14.67 10.42 17.49
C GLU A 145 -14.50 11.36 18.71
N ALA A 146 -13.26 11.66 19.10
CA ALA A 146 -12.95 12.58 20.18
C ALA A 146 -13.46 14.01 19.90
N THR A 147 -13.37 14.46 18.65
CA THR A 147 -13.82 15.80 18.23
C THR A 147 -15.34 15.89 18.22
N MET A 148 -16.02 14.83 17.74
CA MET A 148 -17.50 14.74 17.80
C MET A 148 -18.02 14.73 19.24
N MET A 149 -17.35 14.03 20.15
CA MET A 149 -17.69 14.09 21.59
C MET A 149 -17.54 15.50 22.15
N LYS A 150 -16.48 16.23 21.83
CA LYS A 150 -16.32 17.63 22.23
C LYS A 150 -17.41 18.53 21.66
N PHE A 151 -17.81 18.31 20.40
CA PHE A 151 -18.91 19.04 19.78
C PHE A 151 -20.22 18.82 20.56
N LEU A 152 -20.56 17.55 20.83
CA LEU A 152 -21.80 17.20 21.57
C LEU A 152 -21.81 17.76 22.99
N LEU A 153 -20.64 17.83 23.66
CA LEU A 153 -20.57 18.32 25.05
C LEU A 153 -20.47 19.84 25.15
N TYR A 154 -19.90 20.52 24.21
CA TYR A 154 -19.55 21.94 24.32
C TYR A 154 -20.10 22.80 23.18
N ASP A 155 -20.90 22.24 22.28
CA ASP A 155 -21.49 22.92 21.10
C ASP A 155 -20.44 23.71 20.27
N LYS A 156 -19.25 23.16 20.14
CA LYS A 156 -18.18 23.80 19.37
C LYS A 156 -18.23 23.37 17.90
N PRO A 157 -18.22 24.33 16.95
CA PRO A 157 -18.20 23.98 15.54
C PRO A 157 -16.98 23.17 15.17
N ILE A 158 -17.16 22.17 14.30
CA ILE A 158 -16.08 21.31 13.78
C ILE A 158 -15.74 21.78 12.37
N SER A 159 -14.47 22.11 12.15
CA SER A 159 -13.92 22.35 10.81
C SER A 159 -13.16 21.12 10.34
N SER A 160 -13.62 20.48 9.26
CA SER A 160 -12.93 19.34 8.66
C SER A 160 -11.55 19.74 8.16
N GLN A 161 -11.38 20.97 7.68
CA GLN A 161 -10.09 21.49 7.21
C GLN A 161 -9.08 21.60 8.37
N LEU A 162 -9.45 22.28 9.47
CA LEU A 162 -8.58 22.41 10.64
C LEU A 162 -8.21 21.05 11.23
N LEU A 163 -9.18 20.12 11.27
CA LEU A 163 -8.91 18.77 11.74
C LEU A 163 -7.95 18.02 10.83
N THR A 164 -8.06 18.21 9.51
CA THR A 164 -7.12 17.63 8.55
C THR A 164 -5.70 18.19 8.76
N GLU A 165 -5.56 19.49 8.93
CA GLU A 165 -4.28 20.14 9.18
C GLU A 165 -3.63 19.63 10.49
N GLU A 166 -4.38 19.56 11.58
CA GLU A 166 -3.91 18.99 12.85
C GLU A 166 -3.44 17.54 12.66
N LEU A 167 -4.24 16.71 11.99
CA LEU A 167 -3.94 15.29 11.78
C LEU A 167 -2.69 15.09 10.93
N VAL A 168 -2.51 15.89 9.88
CA VAL A 168 -1.30 15.80 9.04
C VAL A 168 -0.06 16.14 9.85
N CYS A 169 -0.13 17.19 10.68
CA CYS A 169 0.96 17.56 11.57
C CYS A 169 1.27 16.44 12.58
N ASP A 170 0.25 15.91 13.26
CA ASP A 170 0.41 14.82 14.22
C ASP A 170 1.06 13.57 13.57
N ILE A 171 0.63 13.20 12.35
CA ILE A 171 1.13 12.02 11.65
C ILE A 171 2.56 12.18 11.17
N VAL A 172 2.91 13.34 10.65
CA VAL A 172 4.25 13.59 10.09
C VAL A 172 5.26 13.89 11.20
N PHE A 173 4.93 14.80 12.12
CA PHE A 173 5.89 15.29 13.11
C PHE A 173 5.89 14.49 14.41
N ASP A 174 4.73 14.10 14.92
CA ASP A 174 4.62 13.41 16.21
C ASP A 174 4.81 11.89 16.05
N HIS A 175 4.12 11.29 15.09
CA HIS A 175 4.19 9.84 14.87
C HIS A 175 5.29 9.43 13.90
N LYS A 176 5.83 10.37 13.10
CA LYS A 176 6.86 10.10 12.06
C LYS A 176 6.49 8.91 11.16
N ALA A 177 5.19 8.79 10.88
CA ALA A 177 4.67 7.67 10.11
C ALA A 177 4.93 7.80 8.60
N PHE A 178 5.35 9.00 8.14
CA PHE A 178 5.73 9.28 6.76
C PHE A 178 6.87 10.30 6.70
N PRO A 179 7.67 10.30 5.62
CA PRO A 179 8.66 11.34 5.37
C PRO A 179 8.02 12.73 5.24
N GLU A 180 8.71 13.77 5.75
CA GLU A 180 8.22 15.15 5.71
C GLU A 180 8.02 15.66 4.27
N GLU A 181 8.80 15.15 3.32
CA GLU A 181 8.71 15.47 1.89
C GLU A 181 7.37 15.07 1.26
N LEU A 182 6.64 14.17 1.91
CA LEU A 182 5.32 13.73 1.46
C LEU A 182 4.16 14.46 2.16
N PHE A 183 4.45 15.50 2.95
CA PHE A 183 3.45 16.23 3.73
C PHE A 183 2.24 16.69 2.89
N ARG A 184 2.49 17.28 1.72
CA ARG A 184 1.41 17.80 0.84
C ARG A 184 0.49 16.69 0.34
N GLN A 185 1.08 15.57 -0.09
CA GLN A 185 0.29 14.44 -0.60
C GLN A 185 -0.49 13.73 0.51
N LEU A 186 0.07 13.71 1.71
CA LEU A 186 -0.63 13.20 2.89
C LEU A 186 -1.86 14.03 3.23
N TYR A 187 -1.78 15.34 3.08
CA TYR A 187 -2.92 16.23 3.30
C TYR A 187 -4.14 15.77 2.48
N ASP A 188 -3.96 15.53 1.19
CA ASP A 188 -5.05 15.11 0.31
C ASP A 188 -5.62 13.75 0.72
N ILE A 189 -4.77 12.79 1.09
CA ILE A 189 -5.19 11.47 1.56
C ILE A 189 -5.97 11.58 2.87
N ILE A 190 -5.47 12.36 3.82
CA ILE A 190 -6.10 12.53 5.13
C ILE A 190 -7.41 13.32 4.99
N ALA A 191 -7.46 14.33 4.12
CA ALA A 191 -8.70 15.08 3.84
C ALA A 191 -9.81 14.16 3.32
N VAL A 192 -9.49 13.22 2.43
CA VAL A 192 -10.44 12.22 1.95
C VAL A 192 -10.94 11.34 3.12
N LEU A 193 -10.03 10.81 3.93
CA LEU A 193 -10.39 9.96 5.08
C LEU A 193 -11.24 10.71 6.12
N VAL A 194 -10.89 11.97 6.41
CA VAL A 194 -11.67 12.83 7.32
C VAL A 194 -13.10 13.03 6.79
N ASN A 195 -13.24 13.32 5.51
CA ASN A 195 -14.55 13.54 4.89
C ASN A 195 -15.39 12.24 4.85
N GLU A 196 -14.77 11.08 4.61
CA GLU A 196 -15.43 9.79 4.64
C GLU A 196 -15.97 9.49 6.05
N GLU A 197 -15.16 9.62 7.08
CA GLU A 197 -15.57 9.38 8.49
C GLU A 197 -16.64 10.37 8.94
N PHE A 198 -16.56 11.65 8.60
CA PHE A 198 -17.64 12.61 8.88
C PHE A 198 -18.94 12.24 8.20
N SER A 199 -18.87 11.77 6.96
CA SER A 199 -20.07 11.34 6.23
C SER A 199 -20.75 10.14 6.90
N GLU A 200 -19.97 9.18 7.38
CA GLU A 200 -20.49 8.00 8.09
C GLU A 200 -21.14 8.40 9.42
N HIS A 201 -20.49 9.24 10.23
CA HIS A 201 -21.03 9.74 11.48
C HIS A 201 -22.33 10.53 11.29
N ASN A 202 -22.40 11.39 10.29
CA ASN A 202 -23.61 12.15 9.97
C ASN A 202 -24.77 11.24 9.54
N LYS A 203 -24.51 10.16 8.81
CA LYS A 203 -25.53 9.16 8.48
C LYS A 203 -26.04 8.47 9.75
N TYR A 204 -25.13 8.11 10.66
CA TYR A 204 -25.48 7.45 11.92
C TYR A 204 -26.34 8.34 12.82
N ILE A 205 -25.98 9.62 12.97
CA ILE A 205 -26.75 10.60 13.74
C ILE A 205 -28.15 10.79 13.15
N ARG A 206 -28.28 10.92 11.83
CA ARG A 206 -29.57 11.05 11.14
C ARG A 206 -30.43 9.79 11.27
N MET A 207 -29.84 8.60 11.28
CA MET A 207 -30.56 7.36 11.53
C MET A 207 -31.10 7.33 12.98
N GLN A 208 -30.27 7.64 13.97
CA GLN A 208 -30.73 7.67 15.36
C GLN A 208 -31.87 8.67 15.58
N GLN A 209 -31.78 9.88 15.02
CA GLN A 209 -32.88 10.87 15.11
C GLN A 209 -34.19 10.37 14.50
N LYS A 210 -34.16 9.50 13.50
CA LYS A 210 -35.35 8.87 12.92
C LYS A 210 -35.98 7.80 13.81
N TYR A 211 -35.24 7.17 14.70
CA TYR A 211 -35.74 6.13 15.60
C TYR A 211 -36.23 6.68 16.95
N PHE A 212 -35.89 7.92 17.29
CA PHE A 212 -36.29 8.57 18.57
C PHE A 212 -37.39 9.65 18.40
N ASN A 213 -37.82 9.89 17.15
CA ASN A 213 -39.03 10.67 16.82
C ASN A 213 -40.12 9.76 16.25
#